data_72011b84d7aaa0d7238ae2d497e8c859
#
_entry.id   72011b84d7aaa0d7238ae2d497e8c859
#
_cell.length_a   1.000
_cell.length_b   1.000
_cell.length_c   1.000
_cell.angle_alpha   90.00
_cell.angle_beta   90.00
_cell.angle_gamma   90.00
#
_symmetry.space_group_name_H-M   'P 1'
#
loop_
_entity.id
_entity.type
_entity.pdbx_description
1 polymer ?
#
loop_
_entity_poly.entity_id
_entity_poly.type
_entity_poly.pdbx_seq_one_letter_code
_entity_poly.pdbx_strand_id
1 'polypeptide(L)'
;MADEVDDEQAVRAALEADRAPVLDLTVPRFVAAVAGLEPEVRRRFVRFGLDEETTTATLADVDRKLGAYGDDIEVDWLLGLVRADVVALGRLQFERRPDDDGHAVHVPEGGGLSEAAVADSFARAARVLGAREFHCRSWLLDPLLGALGPDSGIVRFARRFEVGQVVRDGAADRAVAKFVFRRPPAEVLAHAVPRTRLEHLVLAHLRGGGHWAEPRGRCGPQRG
;
A
#
# COMPACT_ATOMS: atom_id res chain seq x y z
N MET A 1 -10.41 10.66 28.98
CA MET A 1 -11.45 9.68 29.40
C MET A 1 -12.75 9.81 28.61
N ALA A 2 -13.48 10.97 28.59
CA ALA A 2 -14.72 11.08 27.77
C ALA A 2 -14.40 10.97 26.26
N ASP A 3 -13.39 11.69 25.79
CA ASP A 3 -12.96 11.68 24.38
C ASP A 3 -12.44 10.31 23.91
N GLU A 4 -11.76 9.54 24.77
CA GLU A 4 -11.25 8.19 24.43
C GLU A 4 -12.38 7.16 24.27
N VAL A 5 -13.45 7.27 25.07
CA VAL A 5 -14.64 6.41 24.94
C VAL A 5 -15.37 6.70 23.63
N ASP A 6 -15.46 7.97 23.24
CA ASP A 6 -16.06 8.40 21.97
C ASP A 6 -15.25 7.90 20.77
N ASP A 7 -13.91 7.94 20.85
CA ASP A 7 -13.03 7.46 19.79
C ASP A 7 -13.14 5.95 19.60
N GLU A 8 -13.10 5.17 20.67
CA GLU A 8 -13.29 3.72 20.62
C GLU A 8 -14.66 3.36 20.05
N GLN A 9 -15.70 4.10 20.41
CA GLN A 9 -17.04 3.88 19.87
C GLN A 9 -17.11 4.22 18.37
N ALA A 10 -16.46 5.31 17.93
CA ALA A 10 -16.39 5.68 16.53
C ALA A 10 -15.65 4.61 15.70
N VAL A 11 -14.50 4.12 16.18
CA VAL A 11 -13.75 3.05 15.53
C VAL A 11 -14.55 1.74 15.52
N ARG A 12 -15.22 1.38 16.62
CA ARG A 12 -16.09 0.20 16.69
C ARG A 12 -17.22 0.26 15.68
N ALA A 13 -17.90 1.42 15.56
CA ALA A 13 -18.93 1.62 14.55
C ALA A 13 -18.35 1.51 13.12
N ALA A 14 -17.15 2.05 12.91
CA ALA A 14 -16.44 1.93 11.64
C ALA A 14 -16.08 0.47 11.30
N LEU A 15 -15.71 -0.35 12.28
CA LEU A 15 -15.46 -1.78 12.08
C LEU A 15 -16.70 -2.54 11.61
N GLU A 16 -17.89 -2.16 12.06
CA GLU A 16 -19.15 -2.83 11.71
C GLU A 16 -19.79 -2.30 10.40
N ALA A 17 -19.43 -1.09 9.97
CA ALA A 17 -19.98 -0.48 8.78
C ALA A 17 -19.64 -1.28 7.50
N ASP A 18 -20.54 -1.29 6.51
CA ASP A 18 -20.30 -1.92 5.22
C ASP A 18 -19.15 -1.26 4.43
N ARG A 19 -19.11 0.06 4.46
CA ARG A 19 -18.05 0.88 3.88
C ARG A 19 -17.32 1.61 4.98
N ALA A 20 -16.01 1.77 4.83
CA ALA A 20 -15.21 2.56 5.75
C ALA A 20 -15.72 4.01 5.78
N PRO A 21 -16.15 4.53 6.93
CA PRO A 21 -16.43 5.95 7.09
C PRO A 21 -15.12 6.73 7.16
N VAL A 22 -15.17 8.02 6.87
CA VAL A 22 -14.08 8.93 7.21
C VAL A 22 -14.14 9.19 8.72
N LEU A 23 -13.03 8.99 9.42
CA LEU A 23 -12.90 9.23 10.84
C LEU A 23 -12.15 10.57 11.07
N ASP A 24 -12.74 11.45 11.83
CA ASP A 24 -12.09 12.70 12.28
C ASP A 24 -11.22 12.43 13.52
N LEU A 25 -10.19 11.62 13.34
CA LEU A 25 -9.25 11.23 14.37
C LEU A 25 -7.81 11.53 13.94
N THR A 26 -7.00 11.94 14.90
CA THR A 26 -5.55 11.92 14.70
C THR A 26 -5.01 10.49 14.78
N VAL A 27 -3.85 10.23 14.18
CA VAL A 27 -3.23 8.91 14.20
C VAL A 27 -3.04 8.36 15.62
N PRO A 28 -2.52 9.13 16.62
CA PRO A 28 -2.39 8.63 17.98
C PRO A 28 -3.74 8.25 18.62
N ARG A 29 -4.80 9.04 18.40
CA ARG A 29 -6.14 8.74 18.92
C ARG A 29 -6.71 7.47 18.29
N PHE A 30 -6.56 7.31 16.96
CA PHE A 30 -6.98 6.10 16.26
C PHE A 30 -6.26 4.86 16.79
N VAL A 31 -4.93 4.91 16.95
CA VAL A 31 -4.13 3.79 17.45
C VAL A 31 -4.54 3.39 18.87
N ALA A 32 -4.76 4.38 19.75
CA ALA A 32 -5.22 4.13 21.11
C ALA A 32 -6.60 3.44 21.13
N ALA A 33 -7.55 3.92 20.31
CA ALA A 33 -8.87 3.32 20.19
C ALA A 33 -8.81 1.88 19.63
N VAL A 34 -7.98 1.62 18.61
CA VAL A 34 -7.80 0.27 18.03
C VAL A 34 -7.21 -0.70 19.05
N ALA A 35 -6.28 -0.26 19.90
CA ALA A 35 -5.68 -1.10 20.93
C ALA A 35 -6.74 -1.67 21.90
N GLY A 36 -7.75 -0.89 22.26
CA GLY A 36 -8.89 -1.34 23.07
C GLY A 36 -9.80 -2.34 22.34
N LEU A 37 -9.75 -2.37 21.00
CA LEU A 37 -10.63 -3.15 20.13
C LEU A 37 -9.95 -4.36 19.46
N GLU A 38 -8.75 -4.72 19.89
CA GLU A 38 -7.99 -5.83 19.25
C GLU A 38 -8.84 -7.13 19.12
N PRO A 39 -9.59 -7.58 20.13
CA PRO A 39 -10.44 -8.78 20.00
C PRO A 39 -11.51 -8.65 18.92
N GLU A 40 -12.12 -7.46 18.76
CA GLU A 40 -13.11 -7.16 17.73
C GLU A 40 -12.48 -7.18 16.34
N VAL A 41 -11.31 -6.57 16.20
CA VAL A 41 -10.53 -6.56 14.96
C VAL A 41 -10.24 -8.00 14.55
N ARG A 42 -9.67 -8.84 15.43
CA ARG A 42 -9.37 -10.26 15.11
C ARG A 42 -10.62 -11.05 14.76
N ARG A 43 -11.74 -10.86 15.50
CA ARG A 43 -13.01 -11.53 15.15
C ARG A 43 -13.50 -11.16 13.74
N ARG A 44 -13.23 -9.91 13.30
CA ARG A 44 -13.60 -9.48 11.95
C ARG A 44 -12.81 -10.25 10.89
N PHE A 45 -11.51 -10.46 11.07
CA PHE A 45 -10.71 -11.27 10.16
C PHE A 45 -11.22 -12.72 10.07
N VAL A 46 -11.51 -13.34 11.21
CA VAL A 46 -12.10 -14.69 11.27
C VAL A 46 -13.44 -14.74 10.53
N ARG A 47 -14.31 -13.74 10.70
CA ARG A 47 -15.60 -13.62 9.99
C ARG A 47 -15.45 -13.62 8.47
N PHE A 48 -14.34 -13.09 7.95
CA PHE A 48 -14.02 -13.11 6.53
C PHE A 48 -13.26 -14.36 6.08
N GLY A 49 -13.07 -15.33 6.94
CA GLY A 49 -12.35 -16.58 6.63
C GLY A 49 -10.84 -16.39 6.47
N LEU A 50 -10.29 -15.31 7.00
CA LEU A 50 -8.85 -15.05 6.97
C LEU A 50 -8.17 -15.79 8.14
N ASP A 51 -7.05 -16.43 7.85
CA ASP A 51 -6.29 -17.17 8.85
C ASP A 51 -5.45 -16.26 9.75
N GLU A 52 -4.88 -16.84 10.79
CA GLU A 52 -4.07 -16.09 11.76
C GLU A 52 -2.77 -15.55 11.16
N GLU A 53 -2.18 -16.24 10.17
CA GLU A 53 -0.99 -15.76 9.44
C GLU A 53 -1.32 -14.46 8.69
N THR A 54 -2.41 -14.44 7.94
CA THR A 54 -2.89 -13.27 7.20
C THR A 54 -3.26 -12.14 8.15
N THR A 55 -3.96 -12.46 9.26
CA THR A 55 -4.37 -11.48 10.27
C THR A 55 -3.14 -10.79 10.87
N THR A 56 -2.20 -11.57 11.36
CA THR A 56 -0.97 -11.06 12.00
C THR A 56 -0.12 -10.28 11.01
N ALA A 57 0.07 -10.76 9.78
CA ALA A 57 0.83 -10.07 8.75
C ALA A 57 0.19 -8.73 8.36
N THR A 58 -1.15 -8.67 8.31
CA THR A 58 -1.88 -7.44 7.97
C THR A 58 -1.77 -6.42 9.10
N LEU A 59 -2.02 -6.83 10.33
CA LEU A 59 -1.98 -5.93 11.49
C LEU A 59 -0.56 -5.43 11.79
N ALA A 60 0.47 -6.24 11.55
CA ALA A 60 1.86 -5.82 11.67
C ALA A 60 2.24 -4.67 10.70
N ASP A 61 1.45 -4.43 9.64
CA ASP A 61 1.67 -3.28 8.75
C ASP A 61 1.30 -1.95 9.41
N VAL A 62 0.38 -1.96 10.36
CA VAL A 62 0.06 -0.76 11.15
C VAL A 62 1.31 -0.25 11.85
N ASP A 63 2.02 -1.12 12.56
CA ASP A 63 3.26 -0.75 13.27
C ASP A 63 4.36 -0.33 12.29
N ARG A 64 4.49 -1.01 11.16
CA ARG A 64 5.46 -0.62 10.11
C ARG A 64 5.18 0.76 9.55
N LYS A 65 3.92 1.08 9.29
CA LYS A 65 3.49 2.39 8.79
C LYS A 65 3.76 3.50 9.81
N LEU A 66 3.39 3.26 11.06
CA LEU A 66 3.67 4.19 12.15
C LEU A 66 5.18 4.42 12.31
N GLY A 67 5.99 3.37 12.26
CA GLY A 67 7.44 3.47 12.34
C GLY A 67 8.08 4.16 11.13
N ALA A 68 7.47 4.08 9.94
CA ALA A 68 7.99 4.67 8.72
C ALA A 68 7.58 6.13 8.53
N TYR A 69 6.36 6.50 8.91
CA TYR A 69 5.75 7.78 8.56
C TYR A 69 5.23 8.56 9.77
N GLY A 70 5.16 7.95 10.96
CA GLY A 70 4.60 8.62 12.14
C GLY A 70 3.17 9.11 11.87
N ASP A 71 2.91 10.38 12.19
CA ASP A 71 1.60 11.01 12.01
C ASP A 71 1.29 11.42 10.56
N ASP A 72 2.25 11.26 9.63
CA ASP A 72 2.04 11.52 8.19
C ASP A 72 1.31 10.38 7.46
N ILE A 73 0.95 9.29 8.17
CA ILE A 73 0.08 8.23 7.64
C ILE A 73 -1.39 8.65 7.73
N GLU A 74 -2.17 8.29 6.74
CA GLU A 74 -3.59 8.58 6.73
C GLU A 74 -4.36 7.57 7.58
N VAL A 75 -5.26 8.04 8.46
CA VAL A 75 -6.11 7.20 9.31
C VAL A 75 -6.97 6.26 8.47
N ASP A 76 -7.46 6.72 7.31
CA ASP A 76 -8.26 5.90 6.39
C ASP A 76 -7.49 4.66 5.90
N TRP A 77 -6.17 4.78 5.68
CA TRP A 77 -5.34 3.63 5.32
C TRP A 77 -5.22 2.64 6.49
N LEU A 78 -4.96 3.14 7.69
CA LEU A 78 -4.88 2.30 8.90
C LEU A 78 -6.23 1.62 9.19
N LEU A 79 -7.33 2.36 9.00
CA LEU A 79 -8.68 1.81 9.13
C LEU A 79 -8.92 0.68 8.13
N GLY A 80 -8.47 0.83 6.88
CA GLY A 80 -8.56 -0.23 5.86
C GLY A 80 -7.85 -1.53 6.29
N LEU A 81 -6.69 -1.41 6.95
CA LEU A 81 -5.96 -2.58 7.49
C LEU A 81 -6.73 -3.25 8.63
N VAL A 82 -7.14 -2.51 9.65
CA VAL A 82 -7.83 -3.09 10.82
C VAL A 82 -9.24 -3.61 10.49
N ARG A 83 -9.86 -3.09 9.44
CA ARG A 83 -11.12 -3.59 8.89
C ARG A 83 -10.97 -4.84 8.02
N ALA A 84 -9.76 -5.27 7.73
CA ALA A 84 -9.47 -6.27 6.71
C ALA A 84 -10.03 -5.89 5.32
N ASP A 85 -10.17 -4.60 5.02
CA ASP A 85 -10.50 -4.15 3.67
C ASP A 85 -9.26 -4.25 2.76
N VAL A 86 -8.06 -4.08 3.34
CA VAL A 86 -6.76 -4.39 2.76
C VAL A 86 -6.10 -5.50 3.56
N VAL A 87 -5.63 -6.56 2.90
CA VAL A 87 -5.02 -7.73 3.55
C VAL A 87 -3.63 -8.03 2.99
N ALA A 88 -2.70 -8.40 3.86
CA ALA A 88 -1.35 -8.80 3.49
C ALA A 88 -1.33 -10.30 3.11
N LEU A 89 -0.97 -10.60 1.86
CA LEU A 89 -0.85 -11.96 1.36
C LEU A 89 0.57 -12.16 0.78
N GLY A 90 1.48 -12.54 1.63
CA GLY A 90 2.90 -12.63 1.30
C GLY A 90 3.55 -11.26 1.19
N ARG A 91 4.23 -10.97 0.06
CA ARG A 91 4.97 -9.72 -0.15
C ARG A 91 4.07 -8.52 -0.50
N LEU A 92 2.86 -8.78 -0.97
CA LEU A 92 1.92 -7.77 -1.45
C LEU A 92 0.70 -7.67 -0.53
N GLN A 93 -0.01 -6.57 -0.67
CA GLN A 93 -1.31 -6.34 -0.06
C GLN A 93 -2.37 -6.23 -1.15
N PHE A 94 -3.58 -6.66 -0.81
CA PHE A 94 -4.70 -6.68 -1.75
C PHE A 94 -5.94 -6.09 -1.07
N GLU A 95 -6.69 -5.29 -1.80
CA GLU A 95 -8.05 -4.97 -1.37
C GLU A 95 -8.90 -6.24 -1.43
N ARG A 96 -9.55 -6.55 -0.32
CA ARG A 96 -10.33 -7.79 -0.20
C ARG A 96 -11.57 -7.79 -1.09
N ARG A 97 -12.16 -6.63 -1.34
CA ARG A 97 -13.29 -6.49 -2.26
C ARG A 97 -12.78 -6.02 -3.61
N PRO A 98 -13.14 -6.71 -4.71
CA PRO A 98 -12.80 -6.21 -6.04
C PRO A 98 -13.66 -4.99 -6.41
N ASP A 99 -13.11 -4.14 -7.25
CA ASP A 99 -13.86 -3.18 -8.06
C ASP A 99 -14.11 -3.75 -9.47
N ASP A 100 -14.55 -2.89 -10.41
CA ASP A 100 -14.82 -3.29 -11.82
C ASP A 100 -13.56 -3.78 -12.55
N ASP A 101 -12.37 -3.47 -12.06
CA ASP A 101 -11.08 -3.85 -12.62
C ASP A 101 -10.40 -5.02 -11.85
N GLY A 102 -11.10 -5.61 -10.87
CA GLY A 102 -10.59 -6.67 -10.02
C GLY A 102 -10.08 -6.18 -8.67
N HIS A 103 -9.16 -6.92 -8.06
CA HIS A 103 -8.60 -6.59 -6.74
C HIS A 103 -7.44 -5.59 -6.87
N ALA A 104 -7.49 -4.50 -6.13
CA ALA A 104 -6.38 -3.56 -6.07
C ALA A 104 -5.16 -4.19 -5.37
N VAL A 105 -3.98 -3.94 -5.92
CA VAL A 105 -2.69 -4.43 -5.41
C VAL A 105 -1.89 -3.27 -4.87
N HIS A 106 -1.41 -3.42 -3.64
CA HIS A 106 -0.51 -2.48 -2.99
C HIS A 106 0.84 -3.13 -2.69
N VAL A 107 1.90 -2.33 -2.76
CA VAL A 107 3.26 -2.77 -2.46
C VAL A 107 3.70 -2.09 -1.17
N PRO A 108 3.66 -2.80 -0.02
CA PRO A 108 4.12 -2.22 1.23
C PRO A 108 5.63 -1.96 1.21
N GLU A 109 6.09 -1.06 2.07
CA GLU A 109 7.50 -0.72 2.23
C GLU A 109 8.31 -1.92 2.71
N GLY A 110 9.61 -1.83 2.45
CA GLY A 110 10.58 -2.85 2.91
C GLY A 110 10.57 -4.11 2.05
N GLY A 111 11.67 -4.82 2.11
CA GLY A 111 11.88 -6.05 1.37
C GLY A 111 11.96 -5.88 -0.16
N GLY A 112 12.64 -6.80 -0.81
CA GLY A 112 12.73 -6.83 -2.27
C GLY A 112 11.44 -7.33 -2.93
N LEU A 113 11.25 -6.96 -4.18
CA LEU A 113 10.21 -7.51 -5.07
C LEU A 113 10.81 -8.67 -5.87
N SER A 114 11.20 -9.76 -5.20
CA SER A 114 11.65 -10.96 -5.92
C SER A 114 10.49 -11.57 -6.70
N GLU A 115 10.80 -12.16 -7.85
CA GLU A 115 9.78 -12.76 -8.71
C GLU A 115 8.99 -13.85 -7.98
N ALA A 116 9.68 -14.69 -7.22
CA ALA A 116 9.06 -15.77 -6.45
C ALA A 116 8.10 -15.22 -5.37
N ALA A 117 8.51 -14.19 -4.60
CA ALA A 117 7.66 -13.63 -3.55
C ALA A 117 6.44 -12.91 -4.12
N VAL A 118 6.60 -12.23 -5.26
CA VAL A 118 5.47 -11.59 -5.96
C VAL A 118 4.52 -12.64 -6.52
N ALA A 119 5.03 -13.70 -7.17
CA ALA A 119 4.21 -14.79 -7.69
C ALA A 119 3.43 -15.52 -6.58
N ASP A 120 4.08 -15.81 -5.44
CA ASP A 120 3.44 -16.40 -4.27
C ASP A 120 2.29 -15.50 -3.75
N SER A 121 2.49 -14.19 -3.71
CA SER A 121 1.45 -13.25 -3.26
C SER A 121 0.20 -13.29 -4.15
N PHE A 122 0.37 -13.31 -5.47
CA PHE A 122 -0.76 -13.45 -6.41
C PHE A 122 -1.45 -14.83 -6.27
N ALA A 123 -0.68 -15.91 -6.08
CA ALA A 123 -1.24 -17.24 -5.86
C ALA A 123 -2.04 -17.32 -4.54
N ARG A 124 -1.55 -16.66 -3.48
CA ARG A 124 -2.28 -16.54 -2.21
C ARG A 124 -3.58 -15.73 -2.40
N ALA A 125 -3.52 -14.59 -3.11
CA ALA A 125 -4.72 -13.80 -3.40
C ALA A 125 -5.76 -14.58 -4.21
N ALA A 126 -5.34 -15.35 -5.21
CA ALA A 126 -6.24 -16.24 -5.95
C ALA A 126 -6.91 -17.29 -5.05
N ARG A 127 -6.17 -17.86 -4.11
CA ARG A 127 -6.68 -18.90 -3.20
C ARG A 127 -7.57 -18.32 -2.09
N VAL A 128 -7.15 -17.21 -1.46
CA VAL A 128 -7.80 -16.65 -0.27
C VAL A 128 -8.99 -15.76 -0.66
N LEU A 129 -8.85 -14.96 -1.70
CA LEU A 129 -9.87 -14.00 -2.15
C LEU A 129 -10.67 -14.49 -3.36
N GLY A 130 -10.30 -15.61 -3.97
CA GLY A 130 -10.87 -16.03 -5.26
C GLY A 130 -10.50 -15.09 -6.41
N ALA A 131 -9.47 -14.28 -6.22
CA ALA A 131 -9.08 -13.21 -7.15
C ALA A 131 -8.58 -13.77 -8.48
N ARG A 132 -9.02 -13.19 -9.59
CA ARG A 132 -8.60 -13.57 -10.95
C ARG A 132 -8.05 -12.38 -11.73
N GLU A 133 -8.53 -11.20 -11.43
CA GLU A 133 -8.13 -9.95 -12.07
C GLU A 133 -7.61 -9.00 -11.01
N PHE A 134 -6.56 -8.29 -11.37
CA PHE A 134 -5.87 -7.38 -10.48
C PHE A 134 -5.58 -6.07 -11.18
N HIS A 135 -5.57 -4.99 -10.42
CA HIS A 135 -5.05 -3.72 -10.88
C HIS A 135 -4.13 -3.11 -9.84
N CYS A 136 -3.26 -2.23 -10.29
CA CYS A 136 -2.38 -1.45 -9.43
C CYS A 136 -2.34 -0.01 -9.94
N ARG A 137 -2.49 0.96 -9.07
CA ARG A 137 -2.18 2.36 -9.35
C ARG A 137 -0.98 2.74 -8.51
N SER A 138 0.15 2.96 -9.16
CA SER A 138 1.40 3.22 -8.44
C SER A 138 2.44 3.85 -9.34
N TRP A 139 3.27 4.70 -8.76
CA TRP A 139 4.50 5.18 -9.39
C TRP A 139 5.47 4.03 -9.76
N LEU A 140 5.37 2.88 -9.10
CA LEU A 140 6.15 1.67 -9.45
C LEU A 140 5.86 1.15 -10.86
N LEU A 141 4.76 1.58 -11.46
CA LEU A 141 4.38 1.26 -12.84
C LEU A 141 4.85 2.33 -13.85
N ASP A 142 5.53 3.39 -13.41
CA ASP A 142 6.06 4.39 -14.34
C ASP A 142 7.10 3.76 -15.28
N PRO A 143 6.91 3.83 -16.61
CA PRO A 143 7.84 3.24 -17.59
C PRO A 143 9.28 3.75 -17.46
N LEU A 144 9.52 4.94 -16.89
CA LEU A 144 10.85 5.47 -16.63
C LEU A 144 11.67 4.56 -15.70
N LEU A 145 11.03 3.80 -14.85
CA LEU A 145 11.71 2.81 -14.00
C LEU A 145 12.36 1.66 -14.78
N GLY A 146 12.02 1.50 -16.06
CA GLY A 146 12.71 0.58 -16.98
C GLY A 146 14.21 0.82 -17.04
N ALA A 147 14.70 2.04 -16.78
CA ALA A 147 16.12 2.37 -16.70
C ALA A 147 16.87 1.63 -15.56
N LEU A 148 16.17 1.05 -14.59
CA LEU A 148 16.76 0.18 -13.57
C LEU A 148 17.25 -1.16 -14.14
N GLY A 149 16.83 -1.50 -15.35
CA GLY A 149 17.21 -2.72 -16.07
C GLY A 149 16.31 -3.94 -15.73
N PRO A 150 16.41 -5.00 -16.57
CA PRO A 150 15.50 -6.15 -16.53
C PRO A 150 15.61 -6.98 -15.24
N ASP A 151 16.75 -6.92 -14.56
CA ASP A 151 17.00 -7.66 -13.32
C ASP A 151 16.41 -6.99 -12.08
N SER A 152 15.92 -5.75 -12.22
CA SER A 152 15.25 -5.04 -11.14
C SER A 152 13.92 -5.71 -10.76
N GLY A 153 13.71 -6.00 -9.49
CA GLY A 153 12.43 -6.50 -8.99
C GLY A 153 11.25 -5.55 -9.28
N ILE A 154 11.50 -4.24 -9.25
CA ILE A 154 10.50 -3.22 -9.60
C ILE A 154 10.09 -3.37 -11.07
N VAL A 155 11.08 -3.51 -11.97
CA VAL A 155 10.81 -3.66 -13.42
C VAL A 155 10.06 -4.98 -13.69
N ARG A 156 10.44 -6.07 -13.02
CA ARG A 156 9.73 -7.35 -13.14
C ARG A 156 8.31 -7.27 -12.61
N PHE A 157 8.10 -6.59 -11.48
CA PHE A 157 6.76 -6.35 -10.95
C PHE A 157 5.92 -5.54 -11.95
N ALA A 158 6.43 -4.40 -12.45
CA ALA A 158 5.71 -3.54 -13.38
C ALA A 158 5.31 -4.26 -14.67
N ARG A 159 6.18 -5.14 -15.21
CA ARG A 159 5.90 -5.92 -16.42
C ARG A 159 4.74 -6.89 -16.33
N ARG A 160 4.22 -7.16 -15.13
CA ARG A 160 3.02 -7.98 -14.93
C ARG A 160 1.73 -7.24 -15.32
N PHE A 161 1.80 -5.93 -15.43
CA PHE A 161 0.65 -5.07 -15.65
C PHE A 161 0.66 -4.48 -17.05
N GLU A 162 -0.48 -4.52 -17.70
CA GLU A 162 -0.74 -3.69 -18.88
C GLU A 162 -1.04 -2.28 -18.41
N VAL A 163 -0.07 -1.39 -18.59
CA VAL A 163 -0.14 -0.01 -18.12
C VAL A 163 -0.95 0.83 -19.11
N GLY A 164 -1.94 1.55 -18.57
CA GLY A 164 -2.78 2.47 -19.34
C GLY A 164 -2.08 3.82 -19.60
N GLN A 165 -2.88 4.87 -19.65
CA GLN A 165 -2.38 6.22 -19.90
C GLN A 165 -1.39 6.67 -18.80
N VAL A 166 -0.27 7.24 -19.23
CA VAL A 166 0.74 7.80 -18.33
C VAL A 166 0.66 9.33 -18.39
N VAL A 167 0.27 9.93 -17.26
CA VAL A 167 0.18 11.40 -17.11
C VAL A 167 1.25 11.86 -16.14
N ARG A 168 2.03 12.88 -16.53
CA ARG A 168 3.13 13.46 -15.74
C ARG A 168 2.84 14.93 -15.47
N ASP A 169 2.10 15.17 -14.40
CA ASP A 169 1.64 16.51 -14.00
C ASP A 169 2.24 16.98 -12.66
N GLY A 170 3.18 16.20 -12.11
CA GLY A 170 3.80 16.47 -10.81
C GLY A 170 3.01 15.94 -9.61
N ALA A 171 1.80 15.44 -9.78
CA ALA A 171 1.01 14.91 -8.66
C ALA A 171 1.70 13.71 -7.98
N ALA A 172 2.35 12.85 -8.76
CA ALA A 172 3.07 11.68 -8.26
C ALA A 172 4.41 11.99 -7.58
N ASP A 173 4.99 13.17 -7.78
CA ASP A 173 6.32 13.50 -7.24
C ASP A 173 6.36 13.43 -5.72
N ARG A 174 5.26 13.81 -5.06
CA ARG A 174 5.14 13.71 -3.61
C ARG A 174 5.20 12.24 -3.14
N ALA A 175 4.45 11.36 -3.79
CA ALA A 175 4.45 9.95 -3.47
C ALA A 175 5.84 9.33 -3.68
N VAL A 176 6.47 9.61 -4.82
CA VAL A 176 7.83 9.10 -5.11
C VAL A 176 8.85 9.61 -4.10
N ALA A 177 8.84 10.90 -3.79
CA ALA A 177 9.75 11.48 -2.79
C ALA A 177 9.52 10.87 -1.39
N LYS A 178 8.25 10.72 -0.98
CA LYS A 178 7.86 10.10 0.30
C LYS A 178 8.34 8.64 0.39
N PHE A 179 8.06 7.83 -0.63
CA PHE A 179 8.37 6.40 -0.56
C PHE A 179 9.85 6.06 -0.79
N VAL A 180 10.57 6.87 -1.60
CA VAL A 180 11.99 6.61 -1.90
C VAL A 180 12.91 7.28 -0.88
N PHE A 181 12.62 8.51 -0.46
CA PHE A 181 13.52 9.31 0.39
C PHE A 181 12.94 9.60 1.77
N ARG A 182 11.66 9.35 2.02
CA ARG A 182 10.93 9.71 3.26
C ARG A 182 11.01 11.20 3.58
N ARG A 183 10.91 12.01 2.53
CA ARG A 183 11.02 13.47 2.59
C ARG A 183 10.11 14.12 1.56
N PRO A 184 9.70 15.38 1.78
CA PRO A 184 8.99 16.15 0.76
C PRO A 184 9.87 16.43 -0.47
N PRO A 185 9.29 16.61 -1.68
CA PRO A 185 10.06 16.85 -2.90
C PRO A 185 11.06 17.99 -2.81
N ALA A 186 10.71 19.11 -2.17
CA ALA A 186 11.60 20.26 -2.01
C ALA A 186 12.88 19.91 -1.22
N GLU A 187 12.75 19.14 -0.15
CA GLU A 187 13.90 18.68 0.64
C GLU A 187 14.75 17.65 -0.14
N VAL A 188 14.08 16.77 -0.90
CA VAL A 188 14.77 15.81 -1.75
C VAL A 188 15.63 16.53 -2.78
N LEU A 189 15.07 17.54 -3.47
CA LEU A 189 15.81 18.32 -4.45
C LEU A 189 17.00 19.06 -3.85
N ALA A 190 16.83 19.64 -2.67
CA ALA A 190 17.85 20.44 -2.01
C ALA A 190 18.96 19.61 -1.36
N HIS A 191 18.61 18.51 -0.70
CA HIS A 191 19.49 17.86 0.27
C HIS A 191 19.69 16.35 0.08
N ALA A 192 18.95 15.68 -0.84
CA ALA A 192 19.11 14.24 -0.96
C ALA A 192 20.46 13.85 -1.58
N VAL A 193 21.10 12.87 -0.93
CA VAL A 193 22.30 12.18 -1.42
C VAL A 193 21.89 10.74 -1.74
N PRO A 194 21.78 10.37 -3.02
CA PRO A 194 21.29 9.06 -3.42
C PRO A 194 22.32 7.95 -3.09
N ARG A 195 21.83 6.80 -2.62
CA ARG A 195 22.63 5.65 -2.20
C ARG A 195 22.34 4.41 -3.06
N THR A 196 21.15 4.34 -3.63
CA THR A 196 20.69 3.20 -4.45
C THR A 196 20.48 3.62 -5.90
N ARG A 197 20.47 2.65 -6.83
CA ARG A 197 20.16 2.93 -8.23
C ARG A 197 18.80 3.60 -8.41
N LEU A 198 17.80 3.21 -7.61
CA LEU A 198 16.48 3.82 -7.62
C LEU A 198 16.55 5.29 -7.19
N GLU A 199 17.22 5.57 -6.07
CA GLU A 199 17.38 6.94 -5.58
C GLU A 199 18.13 7.82 -6.59
N HIS A 200 19.19 7.30 -7.23
CA HIS A 200 19.89 8.01 -8.29
C HIS A 200 18.98 8.34 -9.46
N LEU A 201 18.20 7.38 -9.95
CA LEU A 201 17.27 7.58 -11.05
C LEU A 201 16.21 8.62 -10.72
N VAL A 202 15.56 8.47 -9.54
CA VAL A 202 14.50 9.37 -9.09
C VAL A 202 15.03 10.79 -8.95
N LEU A 203 16.15 10.97 -8.25
CA LEU A 203 16.71 12.29 -7.99
C LEU A 203 17.18 12.97 -9.27
N ALA A 204 17.84 12.25 -10.18
CA ALA A 204 18.29 12.80 -11.46
C ALA A 204 17.10 13.28 -12.30
N HIS A 205 16.01 12.52 -12.34
CA HIS A 205 14.80 12.89 -13.08
C HIS A 205 14.15 14.17 -12.51
N LEU A 206 13.95 14.22 -11.19
CA LEU A 206 13.38 15.40 -10.52
C LEU A 206 14.26 16.64 -10.67
N ARG A 207 15.60 16.52 -10.55
CA ARG A 207 16.55 17.64 -10.75
C ARG A 207 16.60 18.11 -12.20
N GLY A 208 16.31 17.25 -13.15
CA GLY A 208 16.14 17.60 -14.56
C GLY A 208 14.82 18.31 -14.88
N GLY A 209 13.96 18.59 -13.89
CA GLY A 209 12.66 19.21 -14.09
C GLY A 209 11.59 18.23 -14.61
N GLY A 210 11.86 16.94 -14.58
CA GLY A 210 10.90 15.90 -14.96
C GLY A 210 9.92 15.58 -13.82
N HIS A 211 8.76 15.04 -14.20
CA HIS A 211 7.72 14.59 -13.28
C HIS A 211 7.51 13.09 -13.37
N TRP A 212 7.19 12.47 -12.24
CA TRP A 212 6.79 11.07 -12.15
C TRP A 212 5.31 10.90 -12.42
N ALA A 213 4.90 9.68 -12.76
CA ALA A 213 3.50 9.32 -12.94
C ALA A 213 3.08 8.20 -11.98
N GLU A 214 1.79 8.14 -11.70
CA GLU A 214 1.12 7.00 -11.03
C GLU A 214 0.09 6.38 -11.97
N PRO A 215 0.55 5.69 -13.02
CA PRO A 215 -0.38 5.08 -13.96
C PRO A 215 -1.11 3.91 -13.31
N ARG A 216 -2.32 3.65 -13.81
CA ARG A 216 -3.07 2.43 -13.51
C ARG A 216 -2.65 1.35 -14.50
N GLY A 217 -2.35 0.18 -13.98
CA GLY A 217 -2.10 -1.02 -14.76
C GLY A 217 -3.05 -2.14 -14.36
N ARG A 218 -3.38 -3.03 -15.31
CA ARG A 218 -4.21 -4.22 -15.09
C ARG A 218 -3.42 -5.48 -15.34
N CYS A 219 -3.72 -6.52 -14.59
CA CYS A 219 -3.09 -7.83 -14.69
C CYS A 219 -4.19 -8.89 -14.62
N GLY A 220 -4.35 -9.65 -15.68
CA GLY A 220 -5.29 -10.78 -15.75
C GLY A 220 -4.72 -12.05 -15.11
N PRO A 221 -5.43 -13.20 -15.25
CA PRO A 221 -4.99 -14.47 -14.69
C PRO A 221 -3.57 -14.78 -15.14
N GLN A 222 -2.68 -15.01 -14.18
CA GLN A 222 -1.32 -15.48 -14.48
C GLN A 222 -1.44 -16.81 -15.19
N ARG A 223 -1.19 -16.83 -16.49
CA ARG A 223 -1.04 -18.09 -17.23
C ARG A 223 0.24 -18.74 -16.70
N GLY A 224 0.05 -19.82 -15.96
CA GLY A 224 1.15 -20.68 -15.49
C GLY A 224 1.85 -21.38 -16.66
#